data_6743b14c76e2a5609eb271bdf714ad17
#
_entry.id   6743b14c76e2a5609eb271bdf714ad17
#
_cell.length_a   1.000
_cell.length_b   1.000
_cell.length_c   1.000
_cell.angle_alpha   90.00
_cell.angle_beta   90.00
_cell.angle_gamma   90.00
#
_symmetry.space_group_name_H-M   'P 1'
#
loop_
_entity.id
_entity.type
_entity.pdbx_description
1 polymer ?
#
loop_
_entity_poly.entity_id
_entity_poly.type
_entity_poly.pdbx_seq_one_letter_code
_entity_poly.pdbx_strand_id
1 'polypeptide(L)'
;DKLVTLAILTYAKAQILKNVLENEGIETYIHNVNQIQPVVSSGVRLRIKESDLPRALKITESSAWLSEEVVGGKSPKVEKESNKVLIPVDFSNYSMKACEFGFNFAQNMGAEVVLLHVYFTPIYTTSLPYGDVFNYQLTDDENVKNILQKVHADLNTLSDKVKAKVTSGEFPNVKYNCVLREGIPEEEILRYSKEYRSRIVIMGTRGKNQKDIDLIGSVTAEVIERSRVPVLAIPENTPFKQLAEAKRIAFITNFDQRDLIAFDSLIAALKPFHFSVSLIHLSDVKDTWNEIKLGGIKEYFQKQYP
;
A
#
# COMPACT_ATOMS: atom_id res chain seq x y z
N ASP A 1 -30.28 19.50 -0.84
CA ASP A 1 -29.09 19.08 -1.59
C ASP A 1 -28.58 17.73 -1.05
N LYS A 2 -28.25 16.84 -1.97
CA LYS A 2 -27.75 15.51 -1.62
C LYS A 2 -26.33 15.62 -1.07
N LEU A 3 -26.03 14.89 0.01
CA LEU A 3 -24.66 14.81 0.54
C LEU A 3 -23.88 13.73 -0.21
N VAL A 4 -22.74 14.11 -0.77
CA VAL A 4 -21.81 13.21 -1.46
C VAL A 4 -20.51 13.05 -0.65
N THR A 5 -19.85 11.90 -0.76
CA THR A 5 -18.56 11.68 -0.11
C THR A 5 -17.47 12.28 -0.99
N LEU A 6 -16.76 13.28 -0.46
CA LEU A 6 -15.62 13.91 -1.13
C LEU A 6 -14.35 13.09 -0.95
N ALA A 7 -14.10 12.61 0.27
CA ALA A 7 -12.89 11.87 0.59
C ALA A 7 -13.12 10.92 1.77
N ILE A 8 -12.28 9.88 1.86
CA ILE A 8 -12.17 9.01 3.02
C ILE A 8 -10.73 9.19 3.54
N LEU A 9 -10.60 9.70 4.75
CA LEU A 9 -9.32 10.14 5.32
C LEU A 9 -9.17 9.65 6.76
N THR A 10 -7.96 9.74 7.31
CA THR A 10 -7.80 9.67 8.77
C THR A 10 -8.53 10.85 9.42
N TYR A 11 -8.93 10.71 10.67
CA TYR A 11 -9.68 11.78 11.37
C TYR A 11 -8.90 13.10 11.37
N ALA A 12 -7.60 13.07 11.64
CA ALA A 12 -6.75 14.25 11.63
C ALA A 12 -6.75 14.95 10.26
N LYS A 13 -6.59 14.21 9.17
CA LYS A 13 -6.63 14.76 7.82
C LYS A 13 -8.03 15.23 7.42
N ALA A 14 -9.07 14.52 7.87
CA ALA A 14 -10.45 14.94 7.64
C ALA A 14 -10.75 16.26 8.34
N GLN A 15 -10.24 16.49 9.54
CA GLN A 15 -10.36 17.76 10.26
C GLN A 15 -9.61 18.90 9.55
N ILE A 16 -8.39 18.66 9.09
CA ILE A 16 -7.63 19.64 8.32
C ILE A 16 -8.39 20.04 7.05
N LEU A 17 -8.81 19.04 6.26
CA LEU A 17 -9.55 19.30 5.03
C LEU A 17 -10.90 19.97 5.29
N LYS A 18 -11.59 19.58 6.36
CA LYS A 18 -12.82 20.23 6.80
C LYS A 18 -12.59 21.71 7.05
N ASN A 19 -11.57 22.08 7.84
CA ASN A 19 -11.25 23.46 8.13
C ASN A 19 -10.92 24.27 6.86
N VAL A 20 -10.17 23.67 5.93
CA VAL A 20 -9.82 24.30 4.65
C VAL A 20 -11.11 24.55 3.82
N LEU A 21 -12.01 23.58 3.72
CA LEU A 21 -13.25 23.71 2.96
C LEU A 21 -14.22 24.70 3.61
N GLU A 22 -14.33 24.67 4.93
CA GLU A 22 -15.17 25.63 5.67
C GLU A 22 -14.67 27.07 5.57
N ASN A 23 -13.35 27.30 5.57
CA ASN A 23 -12.76 28.60 5.30
C ASN A 23 -13.05 29.12 3.89
N GLU A 24 -13.25 28.23 2.94
CA GLU A 24 -13.67 28.54 1.57
C GLU A 24 -15.21 28.60 1.41
N GLY A 25 -15.95 28.51 2.53
CA GLY A 25 -17.41 28.61 2.56
C GLY A 25 -18.12 27.33 2.10
N ILE A 26 -17.48 26.17 2.13
CA ILE A 26 -18.07 24.87 1.80
C ILE A 26 -18.43 24.14 3.10
N GLU A 27 -19.71 23.95 3.33
CA GLU A 27 -20.22 23.25 4.51
C GLU A 27 -19.84 21.76 4.45
N THR A 28 -19.14 21.28 5.49
CA THR A 28 -18.49 19.97 5.47
C THR A 28 -18.89 19.13 6.68
N TYR A 29 -19.27 17.88 6.41
CA TYR A 29 -19.74 16.92 7.41
C TYR A 29 -18.78 15.74 7.51
N ILE A 30 -18.34 15.45 8.74
CA ILE A 30 -17.55 14.25 9.03
C ILE A 30 -18.50 13.14 9.47
N HIS A 31 -18.47 12.01 8.77
CA HIS A 31 -19.28 10.84 9.11
C HIS A 31 -18.38 9.64 9.43
N ASN A 32 -18.45 9.15 10.67
CA ASN A 32 -17.80 7.93 11.08
C ASN A 32 -18.62 6.72 10.62
N VAL A 33 -18.04 5.83 9.85
CA VAL A 33 -18.74 4.69 9.22
C VAL A 33 -19.09 3.59 10.22
N ASN A 34 -18.51 3.56 11.43
CA ASN A 34 -18.77 2.51 12.41
C ASN A 34 -18.95 3.04 13.83
N GLN A 35 -20.21 3.19 14.24
CA GLN A 35 -20.58 3.42 15.65
C GLN A 35 -20.70 2.12 16.48
N ILE A 36 -20.62 0.92 15.88
CA ILE A 36 -20.98 -0.35 16.57
C ILE A 36 -19.86 -1.39 16.61
N GLN A 37 -18.87 -1.32 15.74
CA GLN A 37 -17.65 -2.12 15.83
C GLN A 37 -16.45 -1.31 15.31
N PRO A 38 -15.37 -1.16 16.07
CA PRO A 38 -14.15 -0.57 15.59
C PRO A 38 -13.48 -1.56 14.62
N VAL A 39 -13.93 -1.58 13.38
CA VAL A 39 -13.15 -2.19 12.29
C VAL A 39 -12.04 -1.22 11.98
N VAL A 40 -10.84 -1.60 12.29
CA VAL A 40 -9.58 -0.85 12.29
C VAL A 40 -9.17 -0.31 10.91
N SER A 41 -9.99 -0.48 9.87
CA SER A 41 -9.65 -0.14 8.49
C SER A 41 -10.57 0.86 7.80
N SER A 42 -11.62 1.37 8.45
CA SER A 42 -12.51 2.33 7.79
C SER A 42 -12.18 3.75 8.21
N GLY A 43 -11.57 4.50 7.30
CA GLY A 43 -11.35 5.93 7.46
C GLY A 43 -12.66 6.72 7.66
N VAL A 44 -12.52 7.97 8.08
CA VAL A 44 -13.62 8.90 8.27
C VAL A 44 -14.06 9.45 6.92
N ARG A 45 -15.35 9.40 6.63
CA ARG A 45 -15.92 9.98 5.40
C ARG A 45 -16.15 11.47 5.59
N LEU A 46 -15.53 12.27 4.74
CA LEU A 46 -15.81 13.67 4.61
C LEU A 46 -16.88 13.87 3.54
N ARG A 47 -18.02 14.47 3.91
CA ARG A 47 -19.16 14.68 3.02
C ARG A 47 -19.46 16.16 2.86
N ILE A 48 -19.87 16.54 1.65
CA ILE A 48 -20.25 17.89 1.27
C ILE A 48 -21.56 17.85 0.49
N LYS A 49 -22.17 19.00 0.26
CA LYS A 49 -23.29 19.13 -0.66
C LYS A 49 -22.82 18.87 -2.10
N GLU A 50 -23.63 18.18 -2.90
CA GLU A 50 -23.31 17.87 -4.29
C GLU A 50 -23.06 19.12 -5.13
N SER A 51 -23.77 20.20 -4.85
CA SER A 51 -23.56 21.52 -5.48
C SER A 51 -22.17 22.10 -5.29
N ASP A 52 -21.49 21.77 -4.21
CA ASP A 52 -20.16 22.28 -3.88
C ASP A 52 -19.02 21.39 -4.41
N LEU A 53 -19.35 20.22 -4.96
CA LEU A 53 -18.37 19.23 -5.43
C LEU A 53 -17.32 19.81 -6.41
N PRO A 54 -17.67 20.62 -7.43
CA PRO A 54 -16.67 21.16 -8.35
C PRO A 54 -15.67 22.11 -7.69
N ARG A 55 -16.12 22.89 -6.68
CA ARG A 55 -15.26 23.80 -5.91
C ARG A 55 -14.36 23.02 -4.95
N ALA A 56 -14.92 22.03 -4.26
CA ALA A 56 -14.19 21.19 -3.33
C ALA A 56 -13.11 20.38 -4.02
N LEU A 57 -13.36 19.85 -5.22
CA LEU A 57 -12.34 19.12 -6.01
C LEU A 57 -11.16 20.01 -6.37
N LYS A 58 -11.39 21.27 -6.78
CA LYS A 58 -10.28 22.21 -7.06
C LYS A 58 -9.40 22.48 -5.83
N ILE A 59 -10.00 22.55 -4.64
CA ILE A 59 -9.28 22.74 -3.39
C ILE A 59 -8.47 21.48 -3.04
N THR A 60 -9.06 20.30 -3.23
CA THR A 60 -8.37 19.03 -2.94
C THR A 60 -7.24 18.73 -3.94
N GLU A 61 -7.40 19.11 -5.21
CA GLU A 61 -6.37 18.95 -6.24
C GLU A 61 -5.15 19.85 -6.00
N SER A 62 -5.31 21.00 -5.37
CA SER A 62 -4.20 21.91 -5.09
C SER A 62 -3.15 21.33 -4.12
N SER A 63 -3.43 20.18 -3.49
CA SER A 63 -2.59 19.45 -2.51
C SER A 63 -1.86 20.30 -1.45
N ALA A 64 -2.02 21.63 -1.48
CA ALA A 64 -1.42 22.57 -0.54
C ALA A 64 -1.87 22.32 0.92
N TRP A 65 -3.08 21.79 1.10
CA TRP A 65 -3.64 21.46 2.42
C TRP A 65 -3.05 20.17 3.04
N LEU A 66 -2.35 19.35 2.21
CA LEU A 66 -1.65 18.13 2.65
C LEU A 66 -0.19 18.39 3.03
N SER A 67 0.34 19.56 2.71
CA SER A 67 1.67 19.96 3.14
C SER A 67 1.61 20.32 4.63
N GLU A 68 1.68 19.30 5.49
CA GLU A 68 2.28 19.50 6.80
C GLU A 68 3.64 20.13 6.55
N GLU A 69 3.84 21.29 7.16
CA GLU A 69 5.12 21.98 7.20
C GLU A 69 6.21 20.99 7.61
N VAL A 70 6.96 20.52 6.62
CA VAL A 70 8.31 20.05 6.88
C VAL A 70 9.10 21.32 7.18
N VAL A 71 9.15 21.66 8.45
CA VAL A 71 10.10 22.66 8.95
C VAL A 71 11.48 22.13 8.60
N GLY A 72 12.10 22.77 7.65
CA GLY A 72 13.51 22.60 7.36
C GLY A 72 13.86 21.85 6.11
N GLY A 73 14.00 22.56 5.00
CA GLY A 73 15.13 22.37 4.17
C GLY A 73 14.99 21.56 2.89
N LYS A 74 15.15 22.29 1.81
CA LYS A 74 15.65 21.89 0.49
C LYS A 74 14.71 21.13 -0.43
N SER A 75 14.34 21.79 -1.53
CA SER A 75 13.84 21.19 -2.75
C SER A 75 14.51 19.84 -3.03
N PRO A 76 13.77 18.77 -3.36
CA PRO A 76 14.39 17.51 -3.70
C PRO A 76 15.23 17.73 -4.96
N LYS A 77 16.55 17.63 -4.80
CA LYS A 77 17.46 17.37 -5.92
C LYS A 77 16.90 16.17 -6.66
N VAL A 78 16.95 16.19 -7.98
CA VAL A 78 16.72 15.04 -8.85
C VAL A 78 17.65 13.92 -8.39
N GLU A 79 17.20 13.15 -7.41
CA GLU A 79 17.91 11.96 -6.95
C GLU A 79 17.60 10.81 -7.91
N LYS A 80 18.65 10.06 -8.24
CA LYS A 80 18.62 8.78 -8.95
C LYS A 80 17.41 7.95 -8.54
N GLU A 81 16.82 7.23 -9.48
CA GLU A 81 15.75 6.26 -9.24
C GLU A 81 16.02 5.49 -7.94
N SER A 82 15.09 5.60 -7.00
CA SER A 82 15.27 4.97 -5.70
C SER A 82 15.22 3.45 -5.87
N ASN A 83 16.36 2.78 -5.72
CA ASN A 83 16.44 1.32 -5.82
C ASN A 83 16.05 0.69 -4.47
N LYS A 84 14.76 0.81 -4.09
CA LYS A 84 14.23 0.34 -2.82
C LYS A 84 13.12 -0.68 -3.01
N VAL A 85 13.18 -1.74 -2.25
CA VAL A 85 12.13 -2.75 -2.09
C VAL A 85 11.33 -2.41 -0.83
N LEU A 86 10.04 -2.14 -0.99
CA LEU A 86 9.14 -1.84 0.13
C LEU A 86 8.46 -3.13 0.59
N ILE A 87 8.57 -3.43 1.87
CA ILE A 87 7.94 -4.61 2.49
C ILE A 87 7.05 -4.14 3.64
N PRO A 88 5.74 -4.04 3.41
CA PRO A 88 4.78 -3.83 4.49
C PRO A 88 4.75 -5.02 5.45
N VAL A 89 4.79 -4.75 6.75
CA VAL A 89 4.84 -5.77 7.79
C VAL A 89 3.77 -5.54 8.86
N ASP A 90 3.12 -6.63 9.27
CA ASP A 90 2.11 -6.67 10.33
C ASP A 90 2.48 -7.66 11.44
N PHE A 91 3.75 -8.09 11.46
CA PHE A 91 4.31 -9.06 12.39
C PHE A 91 3.74 -10.48 12.28
N SER A 92 3.00 -10.79 11.22
CA SER A 92 2.50 -12.14 10.90
C SER A 92 3.57 -13.01 10.24
N ASN A 93 3.32 -14.32 10.15
CA ASN A 93 4.15 -15.23 9.39
C ASN A 93 4.13 -14.90 7.89
N TYR A 94 3.00 -14.40 7.38
CA TYR A 94 2.87 -13.93 5.99
C TYR A 94 3.84 -12.78 5.69
N SER A 95 3.89 -11.79 6.57
CA SER A 95 4.83 -10.68 6.40
C SER A 95 6.28 -11.11 6.58
N MET A 96 6.56 -12.10 7.44
CA MET A 96 7.90 -12.67 7.57
C MET A 96 8.32 -13.45 6.31
N LYS A 97 7.39 -14.17 5.67
CA LYS A 97 7.65 -14.82 4.37
C LYS A 97 7.91 -13.80 3.27
N ALA A 98 7.16 -12.69 3.27
CA ALA A 98 7.43 -11.57 2.37
C ALA A 98 8.82 -10.94 2.61
N CYS A 99 9.29 -10.87 3.87
CA CYS A 99 10.66 -10.43 4.18
C CYS A 99 11.71 -11.39 3.57
N GLU A 100 11.52 -12.71 3.70
CA GLU A 100 12.44 -13.69 3.10
C GLU A 100 12.59 -13.45 1.59
N PHE A 101 11.45 -13.30 0.88
CA PHE A 101 11.45 -12.99 -0.55
C PHE A 101 12.07 -11.63 -0.86
N GLY A 102 11.69 -10.61 -0.11
CA GLY A 102 12.12 -9.25 -0.35
C GLY A 102 13.61 -9.03 -0.17
N PHE A 103 14.23 -9.67 0.83
CA PHE A 103 15.67 -9.61 1.04
C PHE A 103 16.43 -10.31 -0.10
N ASN A 104 15.99 -11.50 -0.52
CA ASN A 104 16.58 -12.20 -1.67
C ASN A 104 16.39 -11.40 -2.98
N PHE A 105 15.23 -10.81 -3.18
CA PHE A 105 14.97 -9.94 -4.34
C PHE A 105 15.89 -8.72 -4.32
N ALA A 106 16.00 -8.05 -3.18
CA ALA A 106 16.85 -6.87 -3.02
C ALA A 106 18.33 -7.18 -3.28
N GLN A 107 18.82 -8.32 -2.83
CA GLN A 107 20.20 -8.77 -3.12
C GLN A 107 20.43 -8.90 -4.63
N ASN A 108 19.53 -9.59 -5.33
CA ASN A 108 19.66 -9.80 -6.79
C ASN A 108 19.55 -8.48 -7.58
N MET A 109 18.87 -7.48 -7.02
CA MET A 109 18.67 -6.17 -7.65
C MET A 109 19.67 -5.11 -7.21
N GLY A 110 20.55 -5.42 -6.24
CA GLY A 110 21.41 -4.43 -5.59
C GLY A 110 20.61 -3.30 -4.92
N ALA A 111 19.44 -3.64 -4.36
CA ALA A 111 18.48 -2.70 -3.78
C ALA A 111 18.58 -2.66 -2.24
N GLU A 112 18.05 -1.59 -1.65
CA GLU A 112 17.83 -1.49 -0.19
C GLU A 112 16.42 -1.96 0.16
N VAL A 113 16.24 -2.51 1.37
CA VAL A 113 14.94 -2.94 1.89
C VAL A 113 14.39 -1.90 2.86
N VAL A 114 13.09 -1.61 2.74
CA VAL A 114 12.35 -0.83 3.72
C VAL A 114 11.24 -1.70 4.30
N LEU A 115 11.32 -1.97 5.59
CA LEU A 115 10.28 -2.63 6.36
C LEU A 115 9.32 -1.55 6.90
N LEU A 116 8.11 -1.49 6.38
CA LEU A 116 7.11 -0.49 6.73
C LEU A 116 6.03 -1.12 7.61
N HIS A 117 5.91 -0.66 8.85
CA HIS A 117 4.74 -0.95 9.66
C HIS A 117 3.83 0.27 9.75
N VAL A 118 2.55 0.05 9.52
CA VAL A 118 1.53 1.09 9.65
C VAL A 118 0.66 0.74 10.85
N TYR A 119 0.53 1.69 11.76
CA TYR A 119 -0.31 1.57 12.94
C TYR A 119 -1.41 2.63 12.92
N PHE A 120 -2.49 2.34 13.61
CA PHE A 120 -3.62 3.24 13.73
C PHE A 120 -3.86 3.58 15.21
N THR A 121 -3.98 4.88 15.49
CA THR A 121 -4.38 5.34 16.82
C THR A 121 -5.88 5.63 16.80
N PRO A 122 -6.72 4.84 17.49
CA PRO A 122 -8.15 5.10 17.53
C PRO A 122 -8.42 6.39 18.31
N ILE A 123 -9.12 7.33 17.71
CA ILE A 123 -9.60 8.54 18.39
C ILE A 123 -11.04 8.28 18.81
N TYR A 124 -11.28 8.23 20.11
CA TYR A 124 -12.62 8.11 20.66
C TYR A 124 -13.24 9.49 20.84
N THR A 125 -14.28 9.80 20.08
CA THR A 125 -15.12 10.97 20.35
C THR A 125 -16.27 10.53 21.25
N THR A 126 -16.28 10.95 22.49
CA THR A 126 -17.45 10.81 23.36
C THR A 126 -18.40 11.97 23.08
N SER A 127 -19.54 11.71 22.44
CA SER A 127 -20.66 12.64 22.39
C SER A 127 -21.46 12.52 23.69
N LEU A 128 -21.43 13.54 24.52
CA LEU A 128 -22.33 13.64 25.67
C LEU A 128 -23.73 14.02 25.16
N PRO A 129 -24.83 13.50 25.78
CA PRO A 129 -26.21 13.66 25.30
C PRO A 129 -26.80 15.06 25.52
N TYR A 130 -26.07 16.04 26.00
CA TYR A 130 -26.51 17.43 26.18
C TYR A 130 -25.51 18.40 25.56
N GLY A 131 -25.82 18.91 24.43
CA GLY A 131 -25.75 20.23 23.77
C GLY A 131 -24.46 21.06 23.76
N ASP A 132 -23.43 20.74 24.51
CA ASP A 132 -22.14 21.42 24.43
C ASP A 132 -21.08 20.46 23.89
N VAL A 133 -20.72 20.67 22.63
CA VAL A 133 -19.60 19.96 22.02
C VAL A 133 -18.31 20.54 22.61
N PHE A 134 -17.99 20.17 23.83
CA PHE A 134 -16.60 20.24 24.27
C PHE A 134 -15.87 19.13 23.55
N ASN A 135 -15.08 19.49 22.54
CA ASN A 135 -14.03 18.65 22.00
C ASN A 135 -12.98 18.41 23.08
N TYR A 136 -13.32 17.60 24.08
CA TYR A 136 -12.32 16.88 24.81
C TYR A 136 -11.76 15.86 23.82
N GLN A 137 -10.62 16.14 23.24
CA GLN A 137 -9.69 15.11 22.83
C GLN A 137 -9.32 14.32 24.08
N LEU A 138 -10.20 13.42 24.49
CA LEU A 138 -9.82 12.31 25.35
C LEU A 138 -9.10 11.29 24.42
N THR A 139 -8.04 11.72 23.76
CA THR A 139 -6.90 10.86 23.62
C THR A 139 -6.44 10.70 25.05
N ASP A 140 -6.87 9.59 25.66
CA ASP A 140 -6.26 9.14 26.90
C ASP A 140 -4.78 9.03 26.55
N ASP A 141 -3.99 10.07 26.90
CA ASP A 141 -2.57 10.16 26.54
C ASP A 141 -1.82 8.89 26.93
N GLU A 142 -2.34 8.19 27.92
CA GLU A 142 -1.82 6.93 28.41
C GLU A 142 -2.12 5.76 27.44
N ASN A 143 -3.29 5.71 26.83
CA ASN A 143 -3.64 4.67 25.85
C ASN A 143 -2.87 4.85 24.55
N VAL A 144 -2.73 6.08 24.05
CA VAL A 144 -1.90 6.38 22.87
C VAL A 144 -0.45 6.04 23.14
N LYS A 145 0.07 6.42 24.31
CA LYS A 145 1.44 6.11 24.72
C LYS A 145 1.67 4.59 24.81
N ASN A 146 0.71 3.84 25.37
CA ASN A 146 0.77 2.39 25.45
C ASN A 146 0.75 1.73 24.06
N ILE A 147 -0.08 2.22 23.13
CA ILE A 147 -0.10 1.75 21.72
C ILE A 147 1.25 1.99 21.07
N LEU A 148 1.79 3.21 21.17
CA LEU A 148 3.09 3.55 20.61
C LEU A 148 4.23 2.71 21.20
N GLN A 149 4.24 2.51 22.52
CA GLN A 149 5.25 1.68 23.18
C GLN A 149 5.18 0.23 22.67
N LYS A 150 3.96 -0.32 22.53
CA LYS A 150 3.76 -1.67 22.01
C LYS A 150 4.21 -1.79 20.55
N VAL A 151 3.82 -0.85 19.70
CA VAL A 151 4.22 -0.85 18.29
C VAL A 151 5.74 -0.74 18.13
N HIS A 152 6.39 0.11 18.93
CA HIS A 152 7.84 0.20 18.94
C HIS A 152 8.51 -1.09 19.42
N ALA A 153 7.98 -1.73 20.47
CA ALA A 153 8.49 -3.01 20.97
C ALA A 153 8.34 -4.12 19.93
N ASP A 154 7.18 -4.19 19.26
CA ASP A 154 6.92 -5.17 18.20
C ASP A 154 7.86 -4.96 16.99
N LEU A 155 8.11 -3.70 16.60
CA LEU A 155 9.04 -3.36 15.52
C LEU A 155 10.50 -3.69 15.87
N ASN A 156 10.90 -3.44 17.12
CA ASN A 156 12.22 -3.81 17.60
C ASN A 156 12.40 -5.35 17.59
N THR A 157 11.37 -6.08 18.05
CA THR A 157 11.35 -7.55 18.01
C THR A 157 11.47 -8.07 16.57
N LEU A 158 10.78 -7.44 15.61
CA LEU A 158 10.92 -7.78 14.19
C LEU A 158 12.34 -7.49 13.70
N SER A 159 12.88 -6.32 14.01
CA SER A 159 14.23 -5.92 13.63
C SER A 159 15.28 -6.91 14.16
N ASP A 160 15.15 -7.34 15.42
CA ASP A 160 16.05 -8.33 16.03
C ASP A 160 15.93 -9.71 15.35
N LYS A 161 14.70 -10.15 15.02
CA LYS A 161 14.49 -11.38 14.25
C LYS A 161 15.13 -11.31 12.87
N VAL A 162 14.93 -10.20 12.15
CA VAL A 162 15.54 -9.99 10.82
C VAL A 162 17.05 -9.97 10.94
N LYS A 163 17.62 -9.27 11.94
CA LYS A 163 19.05 -9.22 12.20
C LYS A 163 19.64 -10.59 12.50
N ALA A 164 18.93 -11.40 13.31
CA ALA A 164 19.35 -12.77 13.61
C ALA A 164 19.37 -13.63 12.33
N LYS A 165 18.35 -13.51 11.45
CA LYS A 165 18.28 -14.22 10.17
C LYS A 165 19.37 -13.78 9.18
N VAL A 166 19.74 -12.51 9.17
CA VAL A 166 20.89 -12.02 8.38
C VAL A 166 22.21 -12.57 8.94
N THR A 167 22.36 -12.57 10.26
CA THR A 167 23.57 -13.07 10.91
C THR A 167 23.76 -14.59 10.72
N SER A 168 22.66 -15.36 10.73
CA SER A 168 22.69 -16.81 10.48
C SER A 168 22.86 -17.17 9.00
N GLY A 169 22.80 -16.19 8.09
CA GLY A 169 22.85 -16.43 6.64
C GLY A 169 21.54 -16.92 6.04
N GLU A 170 20.44 -16.95 6.80
CA GLU A 170 19.11 -17.29 6.29
C GLU A 170 18.55 -16.18 5.38
N PHE A 171 18.81 -14.91 5.75
CA PHE A 171 18.55 -13.76 4.89
C PHE A 171 19.89 -13.21 4.36
N PRO A 172 19.92 -12.76 3.11
CA PRO A 172 21.11 -12.10 2.58
C PRO A 172 21.40 -10.78 3.30
N ASN A 173 22.69 -10.42 3.35
CA ASN A 173 23.12 -9.17 3.96
C ASN A 173 22.90 -8.00 3.00
N VAL A 174 21.71 -7.41 3.04
CA VAL A 174 21.36 -6.19 2.33
C VAL A 174 21.08 -5.07 3.30
N LYS A 175 21.30 -3.83 2.86
CA LYS A 175 20.96 -2.65 3.68
C LYS A 175 19.46 -2.57 3.86
N TYR A 176 19.00 -2.43 5.10
CA TYR A 176 17.58 -2.27 5.40
C TYR A 176 17.34 -1.25 6.50
N ASN A 177 16.12 -0.71 6.53
CA ASN A 177 15.63 0.14 7.60
C ASN A 177 14.17 -0.21 7.93
N CYS A 178 13.78 0.08 9.18
CA CYS A 178 12.42 -0.07 9.66
C CYS A 178 11.77 1.31 9.75
N VAL A 179 10.55 1.44 9.28
CA VAL A 179 9.79 2.68 9.24
C VAL A 179 8.43 2.45 9.88
N LEU A 180 8.04 3.39 10.74
CA LEU A 180 6.70 3.48 11.31
C LEU A 180 5.93 4.60 10.62
N ARG A 181 4.66 4.35 10.31
CA ARG A 181 3.72 5.36 9.83
C ARG A 181 2.40 5.20 10.58
N GLU A 182 1.78 6.32 10.88
CA GLU A 182 0.42 6.36 11.43
C GLU A 182 -0.57 6.55 10.30
N GLY A 183 -1.63 5.74 10.26
CA GLY A 183 -2.70 5.91 9.28
C GLY A 183 -3.38 4.62 8.87
N ILE A 184 -4.05 4.67 7.74
CA ILE A 184 -4.72 3.52 7.12
C ILE A 184 -3.65 2.72 6.36
N PRO A 185 -3.49 1.41 6.65
CA PRO A 185 -2.38 0.62 6.11
C PRO A 185 -2.24 0.70 4.59
N GLU A 186 -3.29 0.46 3.82
CA GLU A 186 -3.26 0.50 2.37
C GLU A 186 -2.88 1.88 1.83
N GLU A 187 -3.39 2.95 2.43
CA GLU A 187 -3.09 4.31 2.00
C GLU A 187 -1.64 4.71 2.29
N GLU A 188 -1.15 4.38 3.49
CA GLU A 188 0.23 4.69 3.86
C GLU A 188 1.24 3.88 3.05
N ILE A 189 0.94 2.62 2.73
CA ILE A 189 1.77 1.79 1.83
C ILE A 189 1.84 2.42 0.44
N LEU A 190 0.69 2.79 -0.14
CA LEU A 190 0.61 3.43 -1.46
C LEU A 190 1.32 4.78 -1.46
N ARG A 191 1.10 5.60 -0.41
CA ARG A 191 1.75 6.89 -0.26
C ARG A 191 3.26 6.75 -0.16
N TYR A 192 3.73 5.85 0.72
CA TYR A 192 5.17 5.61 0.89
C TYR A 192 5.82 5.12 -0.39
N SER A 193 5.19 4.17 -1.09
CA SER A 193 5.70 3.65 -2.36
C SER A 193 5.90 4.75 -3.41
N LYS A 194 5.00 5.72 -3.45
CA LYS A 194 5.05 6.88 -4.36
C LYS A 194 6.09 7.92 -3.93
N GLU A 195 6.07 8.33 -2.64
CA GLU A 195 6.99 9.34 -2.09
C GLU A 195 8.45 8.94 -2.27
N TYR A 196 8.77 7.68 -2.00
CA TYR A 196 10.13 7.15 -2.05
C TYR A 196 10.45 6.42 -3.36
N ARG A 197 9.54 6.47 -4.35
CA ARG A 197 9.69 5.83 -5.66
C ARG A 197 10.18 4.39 -5.52
N SER A 198 9.50 3.62 -4.67
CA SER A 198 9.84 2.20 -4.47
C SER A 198 9.80 1.46 -5.80
N ARG A 199 10.77 0.59 -6.04
CA ARG A 199 10.85 -0.21 -7.26
C ARG A 199 9.74 -1.26 -7.33
N ILE A 200 9.42 -1.83 -6.17
CA ILE A 200 8.43 -2.88 -6.00
C ILE A 200 7.91 -2.88 -4.56
N VAL A 201 6.68 -3.30 -4.37
CA VAL A 201 6.12 -3.64 -3.06
C VAL A 201 6.06 -5.16 -2.96
N ILE A 202 6.63 -5.75 -1.91
CA ILE A 202 6.58 -7.19 -1.63
C ILE A 202 5.85 -7.38 -0.31
N MET A 203 4.72 -8.08 -0.31
CA MET A 203 3.89 -8.24 0.87
C MET A 203 3.26 -9.62 0.97
N GLY A 204 2.85 -10.02 2.18
CA GLY A 204 2.11 -11.27 2.37
C GLY A 204 0.72 -11.17 1.74
N THR A 205 0.17 -12.29 1.29
CA THR A 205 -1.20 -12.33 0.76
C THR A 205 -2.24 -12.09 1.84
N ARG A 206 -1.92 -12.35 3.12
CA ARG A 206 -2.81 -12.19 4.27
C ARG A 206 -2.11 -11.48 5.42
N GLY A 207 -2.87 -11.04 6.40
CA GLY A 207 -2.38 -10.45 7.64
C GLY A 207 -2.75 -11.26 8.87
N LYS A 208 -2.36 -10.75 10.04
CA LYS A 208 -2.48 -11.43 11.34
C LYS A 208 -3.91 -11.77 11.75
N ASN A 209 -4.92 -11.03 11.26
CA ASN A 209 -6.30 -11.10 11.75
C ASN A 209 -7.28 -11.73 10.75
N GLN A 210 -6.80 -12.43 9.72
CA GLN A 210 -7.68 -12.95 8.67
C GLN A 210 -8.11 -14.39 8.88
N LYS A 211 -9.38 -14.66 8.51
CA LYS A 211 -9.96 -16.01 8.53
C LYS A 211 -9.37 -16.84 7.38
N ASP A 212 -9.22 -18.14 7.59
CA ASP A 212 -8.64 -19.09 6.62
C ASP A 212 -9.39 -19.18 5.28
N ILE A 213 -10.60 -18.63 5.18
CA ILE A 213 -11.45 -18.66 4.00
C ILE A 213 -11.00 -17.62 2.94
N ASP A 214 -10.40 -16.51 3.35
CA ASP A 214 -10.01 -15.46 2.42
C ASP A 214 -8.69 -15.81 1.73
N LEU A 215 -8.69 -15.87 0.41
CA LEU A 215 -7.49 -16.15 -0.39
C LEU A 215 -6.48 -15.00 -0.32
N ILE A 216 -6.97 -13.76 -0.21
CA ILE A 216 -6.17 -12.53 -0.14
C ILE A 216 -6.77 -11.55 0.87
N GLY A 217 -5.93 -10.84 1.60
CA GLY A 217 -6.33 -9.84 2.57
C GLY A 217 -6.78 -8.52 1.94
N SER A 218 -7.68 -7.82 2.64
CA SER A 218 -8.21 -6.52 2.18
C SER A 218 -7.11 -5.50 1.87
N VAL A 219 -6.13 -5.35 2.77
CA VAL A 219 -4.99 -4.44 2.56
C VAL A 219 -4.19 -4.84 1.32
N THR A 220 -3.91 -6.13 1.14
CA THR A 220 -3.15 -6.61 -0.02
C THR A 220 -3.92 -6.42 -1.31
N ALA A 221 -5.22 -6.74 -1.31
CA ALA A 221 -6.09 -6.53 -2.46
C ALA A 221 -6.14 -5.05 -2.88
N GLU A 222 -6.36 -4.15 -1.93
CA GLU A 222 -6.42 -2.70 -2.15
C GLU A 222 -5.07 -2.15 -2.68
N VAL A 223 -3.94 -2.62 -2.12
CA VAL A 223 -2.61 -2.21 -2.59
C VAL A 223 -2.36 -2.70 -4.01
N ILE A 224 -2.74 -3.94 -4.36
CA ILE A 224 -2.62 -4.46 -5.74
C ILE A 224 -3.45 -3.63 -6.71
N GLU A 225 -4.69 -3.30 -6.35
CA GLU A 225 -5.62 -2.57 -7.22
C GLU A 225 -5.13 -1.14 -7.51
N ARG A 226 -4.59 -0.45 -6.49
CA ARG A 226 -4.29 0.99 -6.55
C ARG A 226 -2.82 1.33 -6.74
N SER A 227 -1.93 0.35 -6.66
CA SER A 227 -0.48 0.60 -6.77
C SER A 227 -0.09 1.03 -8.18
N ARG A 228 0.86 1.98 -8.24
CA ARG A 228 1.52 2.40 -9.49
C ARG A 228 2.86 1.70 -9.70
N VAL A 229 3.31 0.94 -8.74
CA VAL A 229 4.52 0.13 -8.83
C VAL A 229 4.12 -1.35 -8.77
N PRO A 230 4.91 -2.27 -9.32
CA PRO A 230 4.64 -3.70 -9.21
C PRO A 230 4.43 -4.14 -7.77
N VAL A 231 3.45 -5.00 -7.53
CA VAL A 231 3.18 -5.60 -6.22
C VAL A 231 3.36 -7.11 -6.33
N LEU A 232 4.21 -7.67 -5.47
CA LEU A 232 4.44 -9.10 -5.36
C LEU A 232 3.81 -9.59 -4.06
N ALA A 233 2.70 -10.31 -4.17
CA ALA A 233 2.00 -10.90 -3.03
C ALA A 233 2.48 -12.34 -2.81
N ILE A 234 3.02 -12.64 -1.62
CA ILE A 234 3.65 -13.91 -1.27
C ILE A 234 2.74 -14.71 -0.34
N PRO A 235 2.22 -15.87 -0.77
CA PRO A 235 1.53 -16.82 0.10
C PRO A 235 2.49 -17.42 1.14
N GLU A 236 1.97 -17.72 2.34
CA GLU A 236 2.78 -18.31 3.43
C GLU A 236 3.41 -19.66 3.02
N ASN A 237 2.64 -20.48 2.32
CA ASN A 237 3.06 -21.84 1.88
C ASN A 237 3.81 -21.84 0.54
N THR A 238 4.34 -20.72 0.10
CA THR A 238 5.17 -20.68 -1.10
C THR A 238 6.37 -21.62 -0.93
N PRO A 239 6.55 -22.60 -1.85
CA PRO A 239 7.56 -23.65 -1.66
C PRO A 239 8.99 -23.18 -1.85
N PHE A 240 9.21 -22.05 -2.50
CA PHE A 240 10.51 -21.45 -2.77
C PHE A 240 10.76 -20.20 -1.92
N LYS A 241 12.02 -19.84 -1.77
CA LYS A 241 12.48 -18.72 -0.92
C LYS A 241 12.76 -17.44 -1.71
N GLN A 242 12.98 -17.57 -2.99
CA GLN A 242 13.37 -16.48 -3.86
C GLN A 242 12.77 -16.63 -5.27
N LEU A 243 12.58 -15.50 -5.93
CA LEU A 243 12.00 -15.46 -7.27
C LEU A 243 12.87 -16.17 -8.32
N ALA A 244 14.18 -16.24 -8.12
CA ALA A 244 15.10 -16.95 -9.00
C ALA A 244 14.80 -18.46 -9.14
N GLU A 245 14.08 -19.04 -8.19
CA GLU A 245 13.65 -20.45 -8.27
C GLU A 245 12.41 -20.64 -9.16
N ALA A 246 11.67 -19.55 -9.44
CA ALA A 246 10.52 -19.59 -10.35
C ALA A 246 11.02 -19.67 -11.80
N LYS A 247 10.78 -20.81 -12.46
CA LYS A 247 11.19 -21.03 -13.85
C LYS A 247 10.15 -20.57 -14.86
N ARG A 248 8.91 -20.37 -14.42
CA ARG A 248 7.78 -20.07 -15.30
C ARG A 248 6.81 -19.09 -14.64
N ILE A 249 6.38 -18.09 -15.39
CA ILE A 249 5.36 -17.12 -14.98
C ILE A 249 4.16 -17.27 -15.91
N ALA A 250 2.96 -17.34 -15.33
CA ALA A 250 1.71 -17.24 -16.04
C ALA A 250 1.26 -15.78 -16.05
N PHE A 251 1.14 -15.19 -17.22
CA PHE A 251 0.64 -13.83 -17.40
C PHE A 251 -0.80 -13.87 -17.88
N ILE A 252 -1.73 -13.44 -17.02
CA ILE A 252 -3.15 -13.37 -17.34
C ILE A 252 -3.43 -12.04 -18.05
N THR A 253 -4.07 -12.07 -19.21
CA THR A 253 -4.26 -10.90 -20.06
C THR A 253 -5.64 -10.91 -20.74
N ASN A 254 -6.22 -9.72 -20.91
CA ASN A 254 -7.41 -9.48 -21.75
C ASN A 254 -7.04 -8.98 -23.15
N PHE A 255 -5.76 -8.99 -23.50
CA PHE A 255 -5.23 -8.50 -24.77
C PHE A 255 -5.48 -7.00 -25.02
N ASP A 256 -5.53 -6.19 -23.98
CA ASP A 256 -5.63 -4.75 -24.12
C ASP A 256 -4.24 -4.06 -24.02
N GLN A 257 -4.20 -2.78 -24.40
CA GLN A 257 -2.95 -2.02 -24.40
C GLN A 257 -2.37 -1.85 -22.98
N ARG A 258 -3.21 -1.83 -21.95
CA ARG A 258 -2.77 -1.69 -20.56
C ARG A 258 -2.02 -2.91 -20.10
N ASP A 259 -2.45 -4.10 -20.55
CA ASP A 259 -1.77 -5.36 -20.24
C ASP A 259 -0.36 -5.38 -20.83
N LEU A 260 -0.17 -4.86 -22.06
CA LEU A 260 1.16 -4.75 -22.66
C LEU A 260 2.09 -3.84 -21.85
N ILE A 261 1.59 -2.67 -21.42
CA ILE A 261 2.35 -1.74 -20.58
C ILE A 261 2.68 -2.38 -19.23
N ALA A 262 1.72 -3.10 -18.63
CA ALA A 262 1.93 -3.82 -17.38
C ALA A 262 2.98 -4.92 -17.53
N PHE A 263 2.96 -5.65 -18.66
CA PHE A 263 3.95 -6.67 -18.96
C PHE A 263 5.36 -6.08 -19.12
N ASP A 264 5.52 -4.99 -19.87
CA ASP A 264 6.80 -4.31 -20.02
C ASP A 264 7.35 -3.85 -18.67
N SER A 265 6.47 -3.31 -17.82
CA SER A 265 6.82 -2.90 -16.46
C SER A 265 7.25 -4.09 -15.58
N LEU A 266 6.55 -5.23 -15.71
CA LEU A 266 6.89 -6.47 -15.02
C LEU A 266 8.27 -6.98 -15.45
N ILE A 267 8.52 -7.08 -16.76
CA ILE A 267 9.80 -7.54 -17.28
C ILE A 267 10.94 -6.61 -16.87
N ALA A 268 10.72 -5.29 -16.90
CA ALA A 268 11.71 -4.32 -16.44
C ALA A 268 12.03 -4.49 -14.93
N ALA A 269 11.01 -4.75 -14.11
CA ALA A 269 11.19 -5.01 -12.68
C ALA A 269 11.93 -6.33 -12.40
N LEU A 270 11.74 -7.33 -13.27
CA LEU A 270 12.29 -8.69 -13.12
C LEU A 270 13.53 -8.96 -13.99
N LYS A 271 14.11 -7.94 -14.61
CA LYS A 271 15.21 -8.06 -15.58
C LYS A 271 16.38 -8.99 -15.17
N PRO A 272 16.81 -9.08 -13.88
CA PRO A 272 17.89 -10.00 -13.50
C PRO A 272 17.49 -11.48 -13.45
N PHE A 273 16.19 -11.78 -13.56
CA PHE A 273 15.70 -13.15 -13.43
C PHE A 273 15.42 -13.75 -14.81
N HIS A 274 15.68 -15.06 -14.94
CA HIS A 274 15.42 -15.82 -16.16
C HIS A 274 14.24 -16.77 -15.95
N PHE A 275 13.16 -16.53 -16.69
CA PHE A 275 11.95 -17.37 -16.64
C PHE A 275 11.27 -17.42 -18.01
N SER A 276 10.49 -18.45 -18.25
CA SER A 276 9.58 -18.50 -19.39
C SER A 276 8.23 -17.90 -19.01
N VAL A 277 7.57 -17.25 -19.96
CA VAL A 277 6.24 -16.66 -19.76
C VAL A 277 5.20 -17.46 -20.54
N SER A 278 4.11 -17.85 -19.85
CA SER A 278 2.91 -18.41 -20.47
C SER A 278 1.82 -17.34 -20.46
N LEU A 279 1.34 -16.94 -21.63
CA LEU A 279 0.21 -16.03 -21.76
C LEU A 279 -1.10 -16.80 -21.58
N ILE A 280 -1.97 -16.34 -20.69
CA ILE A 280 -3.26 -16.96 -20.38
C ILE A 280 -4.37 -15.93 -20.59
N HIS A 281 -5.35 -16.29 -21.40
CA HIS A 281 -6.59 -15.54 -21.56
C HIS A 281 -7.76 -16.41 -21.13
N LEU A 282 -8.61 -15.86 -20.25
CA LEU A 282 -9.85 -16.51 -19.81
C LEU A 282 -11.01 -15.93 -20.62
N SER A 283 -11.68 -16.75 -21.40
CA SER A 283 -12.84 -16.36 -22.19
C SER A 283 -13.88 -17.49 -22.19
N ASP A 284 -15.13 -17.11 -22.01
CA ASP A 284 -16.27 -18.05 -22.09
C ASP A 284 -16.65 -18.40 -23.52
N VAL A 285 -16.18 -17.62 -24.49
CA VAL A 285 -16.48 -17.79 -25.91
C VAL A 285 -15.17 -17.94 -26.70
N LYS A 286 -15.14 -18.95 -27.59
CA LYS A 286 -14.06 -19.12 -28.54
C LYS A 286 -14.15 -17.98 -29.58
N ASP A 287 -13.26 -17.02 -29.48
CA ASP A 287 -13.21 -15.83 -30.35
C ASP A 287 -11.93 -15.85 -31.19
N THR A 288 -12.11 -15.92 -32.51
CA THR A 288 -11.02 -15.90 -33.48
C THR A 288 -10.14 -14.65 -33.35
N TRP A 289 -10.72 -13.50 -32.96
CA TRP A 289 -9.96 -12.28 -32.70
C TRP A 289 -8.96 -12.43 -31.56
N ASN A 290 -9.33 -13.17 -30.52
CA ASN A 290 -8.42 -13.43 -29.42
C ASN A 290 -7.25 -14.31 -29.83
N GLU A 291 -7.45 -15.26 -30.73
CA GLU A 291 -6.37 -16.09 -31.29
C GLU A 291 -5.40 -15.25 -32.14
N ILE A 292 -5.93 -14.32 -32.97
CA ILE A 292 -5.12 -13.40 -33.77
C ILE A 292 -4.30 -12.47 -32.87
N LYS A 293 -4.93 -11.86 -31.87
CA LYS A 293 -4.27 -10.98 -30.88
C LYS A 293 -3.18 -11.74 -30.13
N LEU A 294 -3.47 -12.96 -29.67
CA LEU A 294 -2.50 -13.80 -28.98
C LEU A 294 -1.28 -14.08 -29.85
N GLY A 295 -1.48 -14.41 -31.13
CA GLY A 295 -0.40 -14.62 -32.10
C GLY A 295 0.47 -13.37 -32.26
N GLY A 296 -0.14 -12.21 -32.44
CA GLY A 296 0.56 -10.94 -32.60
C GLY A 296 1.34 -10.53 -31.34
N ILE A 297 0.75 -10.70 -30.15
CA ILE A 297 1.41 -10.40 -28.87
C ILE A 297 2.59 -11.36 -28.65
N LYS A 298 2.44 -12.65 -28.97
CA LYS A 298 3.51 -13.62 -28.84
C LYS A 298 4.69 -13.26 -29.76
N GLU A 299 4.42 -12.90 -31.00
CA GLU A 299 5.46 -12.47 -31.95
C GLU A 299 6.17 -11.18 -31.49
N TYR A 300 5.40 -10.20 -30.98
CA TYR A 300 5.95 -8.97 -30.40
C TYR A 300 6.89 -9.28 -29.23
N PHE A 301 6.47 -10.09 -28.28
CA PHE A 301 7.28 -10.42 -27.12
C PHE A 301 8.52 -11.23 -27.48
N GLN A 302 8.44 -12.17 -28.43
CA GLN A 302 9.60 -12.92 -28.89
C GLN A 302 10.66 -12.04 -29.56
N LYS A 303 10.24 -10.94 -30.20
CA LYS A 303 11.18 -9.96 -30.79
C LYS A 303 11.79 -9.04 -29.76
N GLN A 304 11.02 -8.62 -28.74
CA GLN A 304 11.46 -7.68 -27.72
C GLN A 304 12.25 -8.34 -26.59
N TYR A 305 11.88 -9.57 -26.23
CA TYR A 305 12.43 -10.31 -25.10
C TYR A 305 12.83 -11.72 -25.53
N PRO A 306 13.97 -11.87 -26.21
CA PRO A 306 14.47 -13.15 -26.71
C PRO A 306 14.83 -14.16 -25.62
#